data_5ec063e4e0c11da5afd670b0bd0ed2ec
#
_entry.id   5ec063e4e0c11da5afd670b0bd0ed2ec
#
_cell.length_a   1.000
_cell.length_b   1.000
_cell.length_c   1.000
_cell.angle_alpha   90.00
_cell.angle_beta   90.00
_cell.angle_gamma   90.00
#
_symmetry.space_group_name_H-M   'P 1'
#
loop_
_entity.id
_entity.type
_entity.pdbx_description
1 polymer ?
#
loop_
_entity_poly.entity_id
_entity_poly.type
_entity_poly.pdbx_seq_one_letter_code
_entity_poly.pdbx_strand_id
1 'polypeptide(L)'
;IGSRSRHLQDEFSSATPPRPRIDVGARDAADVTRLGVRVGDMVVFRPNFRRLANGHVVSKALDDRMGCALLLHILGALADQARDYRLYFVAATQEEVGSRCAGVAARHLHPSLALVIDTVPAADPSTAPQQTDVRLGGGPVLRTMDILPNMMGTLYARQVRNRLIETAEAAGIPYQLDIFPTWTDAATIHTTDQGVPTGGVFVPRRYSHSPAEVMDLQDMQHTADLIVAFLTQLDAHQIRQLTNA
;
A
#
# COMPACT_ATOMS: atom_id res chain seq x y z
N ILE A 1 -2.68 10.45 19.30
CA ILE A 1 -1.71 9.61 20.01
C ILE A 1 -1.42 8.44 19.09
N GLY A 2 -0.21 8.42 18.49
CA GLY A 2 0.23 7.32 17.64
C GLY A 2 0.59 6.11 18.48
N SER A 3 0.37 4.92 17.93
CA SER A 3 0.90 3.67 18.47
C SER A 3 2.01 3.18 17.57
N ARG A 4 2.96 2.41 18.12
CA ARG A 4 4.00 1.76 17.32
C ARG A 4 3.36 0.91 16.22
N SER A 5 3.93 0.94 15.02
CA SER A 5 3.47 0.09 13.93
C SER A 5 3.45 -1.37 14.37
N ARG A 6 2.36 -2.08 14.09
CA ARG A 6 2.25 -3.50 14.43
C ARG A 6 3.31 -4.34 13.72
N HIS A 7 3.74 -3.93 12.53
CA HIS A 7 4.81 -4.61 11.79
C HIS A 7 6.22 -4.37 12.34
N LEU A 8 6.40 -3.37 13.21
CA LEU A 8 7.68 -3.01 13.82
C LEU A 8 7.73 -3.40 15.32
N GLN A 9 6.78 -4.19 15.80
CA GLN A 9 6.82 -4.72 17.17
C GLN A 9 7.64 -6.00 17.16
N ASP A 10 8.60 -6.09 18.07
CA ASP A 10 9.36 -7.31 18.32
C ASP A 10 8.38 -8.43 18.69
N GLU A 11 8.60 -9.57 18.10
CA GLU A 11 7.92 -10.85 18.23
C GLU A 11 6.63 -10.91 19.06
N PHE A 12 5.66 -11.62 18.54
CA PHE A 12 4.42 -11.98 19.21
C PHE A 12 4.67 -12.23 20.71
N SER A 13 4.50 -11.19 21.51
CA SER A 13 4.31 -11.37 22.93
C SER A 13 3.18 -12.40 23.09
N SER A 14 3.46 -13.50 23.75
CA SER A 14 2.51 -14.59 24.02
C SER A 14 1.29 -14.16 24.86
N ALA A 15 1.23 -12.90 25.26
CA ALA A 15 0.05 -12.31 25.86
C ALA A 15 -1.03 -12.11 24.78
N THR A 16 -2.07 -12.92 24.83
CA THR A 16 -3.29 -12.70 24.03
C THR A 16 -3.69 -11.24 24.18
N PRO A 17 -3.73 -10.45 23.09
CA PRO A 17 -4.12 -9.04 23.20
C PRO A 17 -5.53 -8.98 23.83
N PRO A 18 -5.78 -8.02 24.73
CA PRO A 18 -7.09 -7.90 25.36
C PRO A 18 -8.13 -7.77 24.23
N ARG A 19 -9.19 -8.57 24.32
CA ARG A 19 -10.29 -8.50 23.35
C ARG A 19 -10.81 -7.08 23.32
N PRO A 20 -10.83 -6.41 22.16
CA PRO A 20 -11.34 -5.06 22.06
C PRO A 20 -12.81 -5.06 22.52
N ARG A 21 -13.18 -4.07 23.31
CA ARG A 21 -14.55 -3.86 23.77
C ARG A 21 -15.01 -2.48 23.33
N ILE A 22 -16.27 -2.39 22.93
CA ILE A 22 -16.89 -1.14 22.56
C ILE A 22 -18.04 -0.92 23.50
N ASP A 23 -17.96 0.16 24.27
CA ASP A 23 -19.05 0.60 25.11
C ASP A 23 -20.02 1.43 24.28
N VAL A 24 -21.26 0.98 24.18
CA VAL A 24 -22.36 1.67 23.50
C VAL A 24 -23.36 2.27 24.50
N GLY A 25 -23.03 2.27 25.79
CA GLY A 25 -23.90 2.74 26.86
C GLY A 25 -25.05 1.79 27.20
N ALA A 26 -24.99 0.53 26.73
CA ALA A 26 -26.00 -0.49 27.03
C ALA A 26 -25.81 -1.04 28.44
N ARG A 27 -26.93 -1.27 29.15
CA ARG A 27 -26.92 -1.86 30.50
C ARG A 27 -26.87 -3.38 30.49
N ASP A 28 -27.41 -4.00 29.43
CA ASP A 28 -27.50 -5.44 29.26
C ASP A 28 -27.62 -5.82 27.77
N ALA A 29 -27.66 -7.12 27.47
CA ALA A 29 -27.79 -7.63 26.11
C ALA A 29 -29.11 -7.24 25.42
N ALA A 30 -30.19 -7.04 26.18
CA ALA A 30 -31.45 -6.58 25.62
C ALA A 30 -31.37 -5.11 25.18
N ASP A 31 -30.63 -4.28 25.92
CA ASP A 31 -30.32 -2.90 25.50
C ASP A 31 -29.50 -2.88 24.20
N VAL A 32 -28.47 -3.72 24.07
CA VAL A 32 -27.68 -3.86 22.85
C VAL A 32 -28.59 -4.15 21.65
N THR A 33 -29.51 -5.13 21.83
CA THR A 33 -30.46 -5.49 20.77
C THR A 33 -31.40 -4.32 20.42
N ARG A 34 -31.90 -3.57 21.42
CA ARG A 34 -32.75 -2.39 21.21
C ARG A 34 -32.01 -1.26 20.48
N LEU A 35 -30.70 -1.11 20.69
CA LEU A 35 -29.86 -0.18 19.95
C LEU A 35 -29.60 -0.62 18.49
N GLY A 36 -30.09 -1.80 18.10
CA GLY A 36 -29.95 -2.33 16.77
C GLY A 36 -28.59 -2.97 16.47
N VAL A 37 -27.73 -3.13 17.49
CA VAL A 37 -26.39 -3.75 17.36
C VAL A 37 -26.52 -5.26 17.40
N ARG A 38 -25.89 -5.95 16.45
CA ARG A 38 -25.98 -7.42 16.29
C ARG A 38 -24.58 -8.05 16.16
N VAL A 39 -24.50 -9.32 16.45
CA VAL A 39 -23.30 -10.11 16.15
C VAL A 39 -23.07 -10.12 14.62
N GLY A 40 -21.88 -9.75 14.19
CA GLY A 40 -21.52 -9.63 12.79
C GLY A 40 -21.54 -8.19 12.26
N ASP A 41 -22.04 -7.23 13.03
CA ASP A 41 -21.96 -5.82 12.63
C ASP A 41 -20.52 -5.34 12.62
N MET A 42 -20.20 -4.54 11.60
CA MET A 42 -18.87 -3.94 11.46
C MET A 42 -18.77 -2.67 12.29
N VAL A 43 -17.60 -2.48 12.91
CA VAL A 43 -17.29 -1.28 13.68
C VAL A 43 -16.06 -0.61 13.07
N VAL A 44 -16.18 0.69 12.83
CA VAL A 44 -15.09 1.50 12.28
C VAL A 44 -14.86 2.75 13.11
N PHE A 45 -13.63 3.20 13.21
CA PHE A 45 -13.32 4.49 13.81
C PHE A 45 -13.94 5.63 13.00
N ARG A 46 -14.35 6.71 13.66
CA ARG A 46 -14.81 7.92 12.97
C ARG A 46 -13.70 8.51 12.10
N PRO A 47 -14.04 9.15 10.97
CA PRO A 47 -13.07 9.92 10.20
C PRO A 47 -12.39 10.98 11.10
N ASN A 48 -11.06 11.02 11.00
CA ASN A 48 -10.24 11.86 11.88
C ASN A 48 -9.11 12.57 11.12
N PHE A 49 -9.30 12.81 9.83
CA PHE A 49 -8.29 13.48 9.01
C PHE A 49 -7.90 14.85 9.58
N ARG A 50 -6.60 15.08 9.73
CA ARG A 50 -6.01 16.35 10.14
C ARG A 50 -4.70 16.59 9.40
N ARG A 51 -4.45 17.86 9.09
CA ARG A 51 -3.11 18.31 8.67
C ARG A 51 -2.26 18.54 9.93
N LEU A 52 -1.04 18.10 9.85
CA LEU A 52 0.00 18.31 10.86
C LEU A 52 1.06 19.29 10.32
N ALA A 53 2.06 19.60 11.14
CA ALA A 53 3.21 20.38 10.71
C ALA A 53 4.01 19.66 9.60
N ASN A 54 4.80 20.43 8.86
CA ASN A 54 5.74 19.93 7.85
C ASN A 54 5.11 19.10 6.71
N GLY A 55 3.86 19.39 6.34
CA GLY A 55 3.19 18.67 5.25
C GLY A 55 2.66 17.29 5.61
N HIS A 56 2.82 16.86 6.86
CA HIS A 56 2.26 15.58 7.29
C HIS A 56 0.73 15.64 7.43
N VAL A 57 0.12 14.48 7.32
CA VAL A 57 -1.31 14.27 7.58
C VAL A 57 -1.48 13.08 8.53
N VAL A 58 -2.54 13.11 9.30
CA VAL A 58 -2.97 12.00 10.13
C VAL A 58 -4.41 11.62 9.79
N SER A 59 -4.65 10.32 9.66
CA SER A 59 -6.00 9.77 9.51
C SER A 59 -6.02 8.29 9.90
N LYS A 60 -7.21 7.75 10.08
CA LYS A 60 -7.44 6.31 10.04
C LYS A 60 -7.39 5.83 8.59
N ALA A 61 -7.02 4.58 8.37
CA ALA A 61 -7.14 3.88 7.09
C ALA A 61 -6.49 4.68 5.92
N LEU A 62 -5.33 5.32 6.18
CA LEU A 62 -4.47 5.79 5.09
C LEU A 62 -4.00 4.59 4.28
N ASP A 63 -3.86 3.48 4.91
CA ASP A 63 -3.76 2.14 4.39
C ASP A 63 -5.15 1.56 4.05
N ASP A 64 -5.54 1.35 2.76
CA ASP A 64 -4.84 1.96 1.64
C ASP A 64 -5.78 2.88 0.87
N ARG A 65 -6.48 3.76 1.59
CA ARG A 65 -7.29 4.82 0.96
C ARG A 65 -6.43 5.87 0.26
N MET A 66 -5.18 5.96 0.67
CA MET A 66 -4.17 6.78 0.02
C MET A 66 -3.89 6.26 -1.40
N GLY A 67 -3.68 4.96 -1.58
CA GLY A 67 -3.53 4.36 -2.90
C GLY A 67 -4.75 4.59 -3.80
N CYS A 68 -5.97 4.51 -3.25
CA CYS A 68 -7.18 4.88 -4.00
C CYS A 68 -7.15 6.34 -4.46
N ALA A 69 -6.71 7.27 -3.61
CA ALA A 69 -6.58 8.68 -3.98
C ALA A 69 -5.51 8.90 -5.06
N LEU A 70 -4.37 8.20 -4.95
CA LEU A 70 -3.31 8.21 -5.97
C LEU A 70 -3.82 7.65 -7.31
N LEU A 71 -4.56 6.55 -7.32
CA LEU A 71 -5.15 6.00 -8.55
C LEU A 71 -6.02 7.04 -9.26
N LEU A 72 -6.89 7.76 -8.52
CA LEU A 72 -7.74 8.80 -9.09
C LEU A 72 -6.92 9.99 -9.61
N HIS A 73 -5.89 10.41 -8.88
CA HIS A 73 -5.02 11.51 -9.29
C HIS A 73 -4.23 11.16 -10.55
N ILE A 74 -3.62 9.97 -10.60
CA ILE A 74 -2.87 9.47 -11.75
C ILE A 74 -3.78 9.27 -12.96
N LEU A 75 -4.99 8.72 -12.78
CA LEU A 75 -5.99 8.62 -13.84
C LEU A 75 -6.29 9.98 -14.44
N GLY A 76 -6.54 11.00 -13.61
CA GLY A 76 -6.78 12.37 -14.08
C GLY A 76 -5.59 12.95 -14.84
N ALA A 77 -4.36 12.76 -14.36
CA ALA A 77 -3.14 13.25 -15.02
C ALA A 77 -2.87 12.59 -16.38
N LEU A 78 -3.38 11.37 -16.55
CA LEU A 78 -3.15 10.58 -17.77
C LEU A 78 -4.36 10.54 -18.72
N ALA A 79 -5.50 11.12 -18.38
CA ALA A 79 -6.78 10.95 -19.11
C ALA A 79 -6.69 11.31 -20.59
N ASP A 80 -6.02 12.42 -20.92
CA ASP A 80 -5.93 12.96 -22.28
C ASP A 80 -4.70 12.51 -23.07
N GLN A 81 -3.91 11.58 -22.50
CA GLN A 81 -2.71 11.09 -23.17
C GLN A 81 -3.03 9.88 -24.06
N ALA A 82 -2.68 9.96 -25.35
CA ALA A 82 -2.78 8.82 -26.27
C ALA A 82 -1.78 7.72 -25.90
N ARG A 83 -2.21 6.47 -25.98
CA ARG A 83 -1.38 5.27 -25.70
C ARG A 83 -1.69 4.18 -26.71
N ASP A 84 -0.70 3.36 -26.98
CA ASP A 84 -0.82 2.16 -27.81
C ASP A 84 -1.03 0.87 -26.97
N TYR A 85 -1.32 1.03 -25.66
CA TYR A 85 -1.65 -0.04 -24.73
C TYR A 85 -2.86 0.31 -23.85
N ARG A 86 -3.49 -0.71 -23.29
CA ARG A 86 -4.59 -0.53 -22.33
C ARG A 86 -4.04 -0.35 -20.93
N LEU A 87 -4.56 0.67 -20.22
CA LEU A 87 -4.25 0.92 -18.82
C LEU A 87 -5.50 0.72 -17.97
N TYR A 88 -5.41 -0.13 -16.97
CA TYR A 88 -6.47 -0.41 -16.02
C TYR A 88 -6.12 0.17 -14.65
N PHE A 89 -7.06 0.83 -14.02
CA PHE A 89 -6.98 1.28 -12.64
C PHE A 89 -7.90 0.42 -11.79
N VAL A 90 -7.36 -0.31 -10.84
CA VAL A 90 -8.10 -1.28 -10.04
C VAL A 90 -7.98 -0.91 -8.56
N ALA A 91 -9.10 -0.48 -7.95
CA ALA A 91 -9.21 -0.35 -6.51
C ALA A 91 -9.66 -1.71 -5.95
N ALA A 92 -8.69 -2.51 -5.50
CA ALA A 92 -8.95 -3.83 -4.97
C ALA A 92 -9.59 -3.77 -3.58
N THR A 93 -10.40 -4.75 -3.25
CA THR A 93 -10.99 -4.93 -1.93
C THR A 93 -10.44 -6.17 -1.26
N GLN A 94 -10.56 -6.23 0.08
CA GLN A 94 -10.17 -7.39 0.87
C GLN A 94 -8.65 -7.71 0.80
N GLU A 95 -7.81 -6.70 0.64
CA GLU A 95 -6.36 -6.86 0.75
C GLU A 95 -6.00 -7.32 2.16
N GLU A 96 -6.45 -6.61 3.19
CA GLU A 96 -6.18 -6.81 4.63
C GLU A 96 -6.60 -8.19 5.19
N VAL A 97 -7.36 -8.94 4.42
CA VAL A 97 -7.84 -10.29 4.79
C VAL A 97 -7.36 -11.37 3.82
N GLY A 98 -6.26 -11.10 3.10
CA GLY A 98 -5.55 -12.06 2.26
C GLY A 98 -5.62 -11.77 0.78
N SER A 99 -5.56 -10.50 0.34
CA SER A 99 -5.42 -10.05 -1.06
C SER A 99 -6.40 -10.73 -2.02
N ARG A 100 -7.67 -10.82 -1.61
CA ARG A 100 -8.64 -11.70 -2.27
C ARG A 100 -9.14 -11.21 -3.62
N CYS A 101 -9.18 -9.89 -3.82
CA CYS A 101 -9.75 -9.31 -5.03
C CYS A 101 -8.71 -9.13 -6.14
N ALA A 102 -7.49 -8.71 -5.83
CA ALA A 102 -6.49 -8.34 -6.82
C ALA A 102 -6.13 -9.49 -7.78
N GLY A 103 -5.91 -10.70 -7.28
CA GLY A 103 -5.67 -11.88 -8.11
C GLY A 103 -6.89 -12.26 -8.97
N VAL A 104 -8.12 -12.01 -8.50
CA VAL A 104 -9.33 -12.22 -9.31
C VAL A 104 -9.41 -11.19 -10.43
N ALA A 105 -9.13 -9.93 -10.14
CA ALA A 105 -9.06 -8.87 -11.15
C ALA A 105 -7.99 -9.17 -12.20
N ALA A 106 -6.79 -9.57 -11.78
CA ALA A 106 -5.69 -9.93 -12.67
C ALA A 106 -6.08 -11.09 -13.62
N ARG A 107 -6.71 -12.15 -13.10
CA ARG A 107 -7.21 -13.25 -13.96
C ARG A 107 -8.29 -12.82 -14.95
N HIS A 108 -9.06 -11.79 -14.66
CA HIS A 108 -10.08 -11.28 -15.56
C HIS A 108 -9.50 -10.33 -16.62
N LEU A 109 -8.51 -9.53 -16.23
CA LEU A 109 -7.93 -8.49 -17.08
C LEU A 109 -6.76 -9.00 -17.94
N HIS A 110 -6.12 -10.10 -17.54
CA HIS A 110 -4.92 -10.67 -18.17
C HIS A 110 -3.83 -9.60 -18.44
N PRO A 111 -3.35 -8.87 -17.43
CA PRO A 111 -2.39 -7.81 -17.64
C PRO A 111 -1.02 -8.37 -18.01
N SER A 112 -0.32 -7.72 -18.95
CA SER A 112 1.07 -8.06 -19.27
C SER A 112 2.05 -7.57 -18.21
N LEU A 113 1.69 -6.50 -17.48
CA LEU A 113 2.49 -5.85 -16.44
C LEU A 113 1.55 -5.31 -15.36
N ALA A 114 1.95 -5.37 -14.11
CA ALA A 114 1.24 -4.76 -13.00
C ALA A 114 2.13 -3.84 -12.19
N LEU A 115 1.55 -2.73 -11.70
CA LEU A 115 2.12 -1.92 -10.62
C LEU A 115 1.15 -1.96 -9.43
N VAL A 116 1.68 -2.27 -8.26
CA VAL A 116 0.93 -2.26 -7.01
C VAL A 116 1.33 -1.02 -6.23
N ILE A 117 0.33 -0.25 -5.82
CA ILE A 117 0.48 0.90 -4.93
C ILE A 117 -0.07 0.47 -3.59
N ASP A 118 0.72 0.67 -2.53
CA ASP A 118 0.34 0.34 -1.17
C ASP A 118 1.18 1.20 -0.21
N THR A 119 1.14 0.91 1.06
CA THR A 119 1.92 1.60 2.08
C THR A 119 3.02 0.72 2.65
N VAL A 120 3.98 1.35 3.29
CA VAL A 120 5.05 0.65 4.00
C VAL A 120 5.30 1.31 5.36
N PRO A 121 5.54 0.51 6.41
CA PRO A 121 5.91 1.07 7.71
C PRO A 121 7.22 1.86 7.63
N ALA A 122 7.16 3.12 8.05
CA ALA A 122 8.32 3.99 8.20
C ALA A 122 8.78 4.03 9.65
N ALA A 123 10.06 4.32 9.85
CA ALA A 123 10.63 4.54 11.17
C ALA A 123 9.87 5.64 11.93
N ASP A 124 9.55 5.39 13.18
CA ASP A 124 9.00 6.35 14.13
C ASP A 124 10.02 6.53 15.29
N PRO A 125 9.81 7.48 16.21
CA PRO A 125 10.76 7.73 17.32
C PRO A 125 11.03 6.53 18.24
N SER A 126 10.18 5.50 18.20
CA SER A 126 10.35 4.27 19.00
C SER A 126 10.93 3.10 18.19
N THR A 127 11.15 3.28 16.89
CA THR A 127 11.66 2.23 15.99
C THR A 127 13.14 2.00 16.24
N ALA A 128 13.54 0.76 16.48
CA ALA A 128 14.94 0.41 16.52
C ALA A 128 15.58 0.54 15.13
N PRO A 129 16.83 1.02 15.01
CA PRO A 129 17.49 1.24 13.71
C PRO A 129 17.56 0.00 12.81
N GLN A 130 17.48 -1.19 13.37
CA GLN A 130 17.55 -2.45 12.64
C GLN A 130 16.19 -2.90 12.06
N GLN A 131 15.11 -2.19 12.36
CA GLN A 131 13.76 -2.62 11.95
C GLN A 131 13.36 -2.09 10.57
N THR A 132 13.72 -0.87 10.25
CA THR A 132 13.55 -0.28 8.93
C THR A 132 14.34 1.01 8.79
N ASP A 133 14.89 1.25 7.60
CA ASP A 133 15.52 2.51 7.19
C ASP A 133 14.53 3.44 6.45
N VAL A 134 13.33 2.97 6.17
CA VAL A 134 12.29 3.75 5.50
C VAL A 134 11.85 4.91 6.40
N ARG A 135 11.78 6.12 5.82
CA ARG A 135 11.42 7.34 6.54
C ARG A 135 10.37 8.16 5.78
N LEU A 136 9.58 8.94 6.50
CA LEU A 136 8.75 9.98 5.89
C LEU A 136 9.63 11.08 5.29
N GLY A 137 9.22 11.63 4.16
CA GLY A 137 9.96 12.66 3.43
C GLY A 137 11.10 12.11 2.58
N GLY A 138 11.24 10.79 2.49
CA GLY A 138 12.26 10.12 1.67
C GLY A 138 11.81 9.78 0.25
N GLY A 139 10.58 10.09 -0.12
CA GLY A 139 9.97 9.70 -1.39
C GLY A 139 9.37 8.30 -1.36
N PRO A 140 8.79 7.84 -2.49
CA PRO A 140 8.25 6.49 -2.62
C PRO A 140 9.30 5.41 -2.37
N VAL A 141 8.83 4.25 -1.92
CA VAL A 141 9.66 3.07 -1.70
C VAL A 141 9.45 2.09 -2.85
N LEU A 142 10.54 1.76 -3.54
CA LEU A 142 10.57 0.76 -4.60
C LEU A 142 11.03 -0.56 -4.00
N ARG A 143 10.11 -1.49 -3.87
CA ARG A 143 10.36 -2.74 -3.16
C ARG A 143 11.03 -3.78 -4.03
N THR A 144 11.96 -4.51 -3.42
CA THR A 144 12.65 -5.63 -4.07
C THR A 144 11.92 -6.93 -3.81
N MET A 145 11.47 -7.14 -2.57
CA MET A 145 10.87 -8.40 -2.16
C MET A 145 10.03 -8.21 -0.89
N ASP A 146 8.90 -8.89 -0.84
CA ASP A 146 8.19 -9.19 0.39
C ASP A 146 8.52 -10.62 0.80
N ILE A 147 8.79 -10.87 2.06
CA ILE A 147 9.04 -12.23 2.54
C ILE A 147 8.44 -12.45 3.92
N LEU A 148 7.54 -13.41 4.02
CA LEU A 148 6.97 -13.83 5.29
C LEU A 148 7.78 -15.01 5.87
N PRO A 149 7.73 -15.25 7.20
CA PRO A 149 8.43 -16.36 7.83
C PRO A 149 8.07 -17.74 7.27
N ASN A 150 6.89 -17.91 6.68
CA ASN A 150 6.44 -19.12 6.01
C ASN A 150 6.93 -19.24 4.55
N MET A 151 7.86 -18.41 4.12
CA MET A 151 8.41 -18.31 2.77
C MET A 151 7.39 -17.92 1.68
N MET A 152 6.22 -17.44 2.09
CA MET A 152 5.29 -16.79 1.16
C MET A 152 5.65 -15.32 1.02
N GLY A 153 5.55 -14.80 -0.19
CA GLY A 153 5.89 -13.40 -0.45
C GLY A 153 5.88 -13.09 -1.94
N THR A 154 6.39 -11.93 -2.28
CA THR A 154 6.49 -11.45 -3.65
C THR A 154 7.93 -11.16 -4.00
N LEU A 155 8.40 -11.71 -5.10
CA LEU A 155 9.62 -11.24 -5.75
C LEU A 155 9.22 -10.27 -6.85
N TYR A 156 9.45 -8.99 -6.63
CA TYR A 156 9.11 -7.95 -7.62
C TYR A 156 10.02 -8.04 -8.84
N ALA A 157 9.44 -7.85 -10.03
CA ALA A 157 10.15 -7.97 -11.29
C ALA A 157 11.30 -6.95 -11.36
N ARG A 158 12.53 -7.44 -11.44
CA ARG A 158 13.75 -6.63 -11.43
C ARG A 158 13.75 -5.56 -12.53
N GLN A 159 13.30 -5.91 -13.72
CA GLN A 159 13.26 -5.02 -14.88
C GLN A 159 12.29 -3.85 -14.63
N VAL A 160 11.12 -4.13 -14.06
CA VAL A 160 10.13 -3.12 -13.72
C VAL A 160 10.69 -2.18 -12.64
N ARG A 161 11.27 -2.75 -11.59
CA ARG A 161 11.90 -1.95 -10.51
C ARG A 161 13.04 -1.08 -11.05
N ASN A 162 13.94 -1.64 -11.85
CA ASN A 162 15.06 -0.88 -12.41
C ASN A 162 14.56 0.26 -13.30
N ARG A 163 13.52 0.03 -14.11
CA ARG A 163 12.92 1.08 -14.93
C ARG A 163 12.27 2.18 -14.09
N LEU A 164 11.64 1.83 -12.95
CA LEU A 164 11.13 2.81 -11.99
C LEU A 164 12.27 3.65 -11.37
N ILE A 165 13.40 3.01 -11.02
CA ILE A 165 14.59 3.70 -10.51
C ILE A 165 15.13 4.68 -11.56
N GLU A 166 15.36 4.22 -12.79
CA GLU A 166 15.83 5.06 -13.91
C GLU A 166 14.89 6.26 -14.14
N THR A 167 13.57 6.03 -14.05
CA THR A 167 12.57 7.09 -14.18
C THR A 167 12.66 8.09 -13.04
N ALA A 168 12.81 7.63 -11.80
CA ALA A 168 12.95 8.49 -10.63
C ALA A 168 14.21 9.37 -10.74
N GLU A 169 15.34 8.77 -11.10
CA GLU A 169 16.62 9.46 -11.27
C GLU A 169 16.55 10.52 -12.39
N ALA A 170 15.98 10.17 -13.54
CA ALA A 170 15.82 11.07 -14.66
C ALA A 170 14.89 12.26 -14.35
N ALA A 171 13.87 12.04 -13.51
CA ALA A 171 12.93 13.07 -13.08
C ALA A 171 13.37 13.84 -11.82
N GLY A 172 14.49 13.46 -11.19
CA GLY A 172 14.95 14.05 -9.93
C GLY A 172 14.02 13.78 -8.75
N ILE A 173 13.27 12.67 -8.78
CA ILE A 173 12.35 12.26 -7.72
C ILE A 173 13.12 11.43 -6.70
N PRO A 174 13.13 11.82 -5.41
CA PRO A 174 13.74 11.00 -4.37
C PRO A 174 12.99 9.68 -4.22
N TYR A 175 13.70 8.61 -3.93
CA TYR A 175 13.12 7.28 -3.68
C TYR A 175 13.91 6.52 -2.63
N GLN A 176 13.31 5.48 -2.10
CA GLN A 176 13.92 4.57 -1.14
C GLN A 176 13.81 3.13 -1.67
N LEU A 177 14.73 2.27 -1.24
CA LEU A 177 14.70 0.84 -1.55
C LEU A 177 14.43 0.06 -0.27
N ASP A 178 13.65 -1.03 -0.38
CA ASP A 178 13.26 -1.81 0.77
C ASP A 178 13.11 -3.31 0.45
N ILE A 179 13.30 -4.12 1.46
CA ILE A 179 12.87 -5.52 1.58
C ILE A 179 12.15 -5.61 2.92
N PHE A 180 10.91 -6.06 2.93
CA PHE A 180 10.11 -6.03 4.14
C PHE A 180 9.29 -7.32 4.34
N PRO A 181 9.21 -7.86 5.57
CA PRO A 181 8.40 -9.05 5.85
C PRO A 181 6.91 -8.69 5.91
N THR A 182 6.28 -8.63 4.75
CA THR A 182 4.86 -8.29 4.61
C THR A 182 4.20 -9.08 3.48
N TRP A 183 2.95 -8.78 3.24
CA TRP A 183 2.13 -9.28 2.16
C TRP A 183 1.35 -8.11 1.55
N THR A 184 1.22 -8.08 0.24
CA THR A 184 0.45 -7.08 -0.49
C THR A 184 -0.33 -7.75 -1.61
N ASP A 185 -1.17 -7.01 -2.31
CA ASP A 185 -1.89 -7.50 -3.49
C ASP A 185 -0.97 -8.06 -4.59
N ALA A 186 0.29 -7.61 -4.63
CA ALA A 186 1.29 -8.14 -5.54
C ALA A 186 1.48 -9.65 -5.41
N ALA A 187 1.34 -10.21 -4.20
CA ALA A 187 1.52 -11.63 -3.93
C ALA A 187 0.52 -12.52 -4.68
N THR A 188 -0.68 -12.02 -4.96
CA THR A 188 -1.69 -12.75 -5.72
C THR A 188 -1.66 -12.42 -7.21
N ILE A 189 -1.22 -11.22 -7.57
CA ILE A 189 -1.11 -10.78 -8.97
C ILE A 189 0.05 -11.50 -9.67
N HIS A 190 1.27 -11.47 -9.09
CA HIS A 190 2.47 -11.98 -9.76
C HIS A 190 2.42 -13.50 -10.05
N THR A 191 1.58 -14.24 -9.34
CA THR A 191 1.38 -15.69 -9.54
C THR A 191 0.16 -16.03 -10.41
N THR A 192 -0.52 -15.02 -10.96
CA THR A 192 -1.73 -15.23 -11.78
C THR A 192 -1.35 -15.74 -13.17
N ASP A 193 -2.10 -16.69 -13.69
CA ASP A 193 -1.94 -17.33 -15.01
C ASP A 193 -0.53 -17.91 -15.21
N GLN A 194 0.25 -17.35 -16.13
CA GLN A 194 1.64 -17.75 -16.41
C GLN A 194 2.65 -16.89 -15.65
N GLY A 195 2.18 -16.09 -14.71
CA GLY A 195 2.95 -15.08 -14.01
C GLY A 195 2.82 -13.69 -14.64
N VAL A 196 2.63 -12.69 -13.79
CA VAL A 196 2.55 -11.28 -14.21
C VAL A 196 3.73 -10.53 -13.62
N PRO A 197 4.67 -10.01 -14.45
CA PRO A 197 5.73 -9.13 -13.96
C PRO A 197 5.13 -7.97 -13.18
N THR A 198 5.47 -7.86 -11.91
CA THR A 198 4.83 -6.91 -10.98
C THR A 198 5.88 -6.01 -10.36
N GLY A 199 5.65 -4.70 -10.41
CA GLY A 199 6.38 -3.68 -9.67
C GLY A 199 5.60 -3.23 -8.43
N GLY A 200 6.32 -2.83 -7.37
CA GLY A 200 5.73 -2.26 -6.16
C GLY A 200 6.23 -0.84 -5.91
N VAL A 201 5.30 0.09 -5.70
CA VAL A 201 5.58 1.49 -5.36
C VAL A 201 4.79 1.84 -4.11
N PHE A 202 5.49 2.05 -3.01
CA PHE A 202 4.88 2.17 -1.68
C PHE A 202 5.08 3.57 -1.09
N VAL A 203 4.08 4.03 -0.33
CA VAL A 203 4.18 5.30 0.39
C VAL A 203 4.54 5.05 1.85
N PRO A 204 5.59 5.70 2.38
CA PRO A 204 5.96 5.57 3.78
C PRO A 204 4.85 5.99 4.73
N ARG A 205 4.62 5.22 5.79
CA ARG A 205 3.58 5.47 6.78
C ARG A 205 4.07 5.14 8.18
N ARG A 206 3.82 6.01 9.15
CA ARG A 206 3.99 5.72 10.57
C ARG A 206 2.70 5.19 11.19
N TYR A 207 2.84 4.45 12.27
CA TYR A 207 1.73 3.94 13.09
C TYR A 207 0.75 3.05 12.30
N SER A 208 1.33 2.21 11.46
CA SER A 208 0.62 1.25 10.60
C SER A 208 -0.45 0.47 11.36
N HIS A 209 -1.61 0.28 10.73
CA HIS A 209 -2.77 -0.43 11.28
C HIS A 209 -3.29 0.15 12.60
N SER A 210 -3.13 1.47 12.78
CA SER A 210 -3.67 2.19 13.93
C SER A 210 -4.79 3.16 13.52
N PRO A 211 -5.60 3.63 14.48
CA PRO A 211 -6.61 4.64 14.17
C PRO A 211 -6.05 6.01 13.78
N ALA A 212 -4.73 6.21 13.84
CA ALA A 212 -4.08 7.51 13.63
C ALA A 212 -2.76 7.33 12.89
N GLU A 213 -2.84 6.86 11.65
CA GLU A 213 -1.70 6.71 10.74
C GLU A 213 -1.22 8.07 10.26
N VAL A 214 0.09 8.20 10.06
CA VAL A 214 0.72 9.46 9.64
C VAL A 214 1.51 9.25 8.35
N MET A 215 1.31 10.14 7.38
CA MET A 215 2.03 10.19 6.11
C MET A 215 2.51 11.60 5.80
N ASP A 216 3.46 11.69 4.89
CA ASP A 216 3.91 12.93 4.26
C ASP A 216 3.21 13.12 2.92
N LEU A 217 2.58 14.27 2.71
CA LEU A 217 1.93 14.60 1.43
C LEU A 217 2.92 14.71 0.28
N GLN A 218 4.18 15.07 0.56
CA GLN A 218 5.21 15.16 -0.46
C GLN A 218 5.62 13.76 -0.97
N ASP A 219 5.67 12.75 -0.07
CA ASP A 219 5.91 11.35 -0.49
C ASP A 219 4.78 10.85 -1.40
N MET A 220 3.54 11.22 -1.10
CA MET A 220 2.40 10.91 -1.96
C MET A 220 2.53 11.59 -3.33
N GLN A 221 2.91 12.87 -3.36
CA GLN A 221 3.10 13.60 -4.62
C GLN A 221 4.23 12.97 -5.45
N HIS A 222 5.37 12.71 -4.84
CA HIS A 222 6.50 12.03 -5.50
C HIS A 222 6.10 10.64 -6.04
N THR A 223 5.26 9.91 -5.33
CA THR A 223 4.72 8.61 -5.79
C THR A 223 3.86 8.78 -7.04
N ALA A 224 2.96 9.76 -7.04
CA ALA A 224 2.14 10.07 -8.22
C ALA A 224 3.00 10.49 -9.41
N ASP A 225 3.93 11.42 -9.20
CA ASP A 225 4.82 11.95 -10.24
C ASP A 225 5.67 10.84 -10.87
N LEU A 226 6.22 9.94 -10.04
CA LEU A 226 6.99 8.80 -10.51
C LEU A 226 6.14 7.86 -11.37
N ILE A 227 4.95 7.50 -10.92
CA ILE A 227 4.07 6.58 -11.67
C ILE A 227 3.59 7.23 -12.97
N VAL A 228 3.23 8.51 -12.94
CA VAL A 228 2.86 9.26 -14.16
C VAL A 228 4.03 9.30 -15.13
N ALA A 229 5.24 9.64 -14.68
CA ALA A 229 6.43 9.67 -15.53
C ALA A 229 6.76 8.30 -16.12
N PHE A 230 6.69 7.23 -15.31
CA PHE A 230 6.90 5.86 -15.74
C PHE A 230 5.89 5.46 -16.83
N LEU A 231 4.58 5.66 -16.58
CA LEU A 231 3.52 5.28 -17.52
C LEU A 231 3.53 6.12 -18.81
N THR A 232 3.92 7.39 -18.73
CA THR A 232 4.03 8.26 -19.92
C THR A 232 5.17 7.84 -20.84
N GLN A 233 6.22 7.26 -20.31
CA GLN A 233 7.37 6.77 -21.08
C GLN A 233 7.15 5.38 -21.70
N LEU A 234 6.11 4.65 -21.27
CA LEU A 234 5.85 3.31 -21.79
C LEU A 234 5.12 3.35 -23.14
N ASP A 235 5.53 2.44 -24.01
CA ASP A 235 4.80 2.01 -25.20
C ASP A 235 4.68 0.47 -25.22
N ALA A 236 3.94 -0.07 -26.17
CA ALA A 236 3.76 -1.52 -26.30
C ALA A 236 5.09 -2.29 -26.51
N HIS A 237 6.11 -1.67 -27.11
CA HIS A 237 7.43 -2.28 -27.29
C HIS A 237 8.18 -2.36 -25.95
N GLN A 238 8.21 -1.28 -25.19
CA GLN A 238 8.85 -1.21 -23.88
C GLN A 238 8.19 -2.14 -22.87
N ILE A 239 6.84 -2.25 -22.90
CA ILE A 239 6.12 -3.23 -22.08
C ILE A 239 6.62 -4.65 -22.41
N ARG A 240 6.71 -5.03 -23.68
CA ARG A 240 7.25 -6.34 -24.05
C ARG A 240 8.69 -6.56 -23.55
N GLN A 241 9.55 -5.54 -23.57
CA GLN A 241 10.91 -5.65 -23.03
C GLN A 241 10.91 -5.90 -21.51
N LEU A 242 9.99 -5.29 -20.76
CA LEU A 242 9.86 -5.47 -19.32
C LEU A 242 9.26 -6.83 -18.92
N THR A 243 8.61 -7.52 -19.86
CA THR A 243 7.83 -8.75 -19.58
C THR A 243 8.46 -10.01 -20.17
N ASN A 244 9.41 -9.91 -21.10
CA ASN A 244 10.03 -11.04 -21.82
C ASN A 244 11.42 -11.45 -21.27
N ALA A 245 11.70 -11.20 -20.00
CA ALA A 245 13.00 -11.51 -19.42
C ALA A 245 12.97 -12.72 -18.48
#